data_341fc3cf20c35c32d86666d050ea4326
#
_entry.id   341fc3cf20c35c32d86666d050ea4326
#
_cell.length_a   1.000
_cell.length_b   1.000
_cell.length_c   1.000
_cell.angle_alpha   90.00
_cell.angle_beta   90.00
_cell.angle_gamma   90.00
#
_symmetry.space_group_name_H-M   'P 1'
#
loop_
_entity.id
_entity.type
_entity.pdbx_description
1 polymer ?
#
loop_
_entity_poly.entity_id
_entity_poly.type
_entity_poly.pdbx_seq_one_letter_code
_entity_poly.pdbx_strand_id
1 'polypeptide(L)'
;MLTPPFPPLVLTQGDPSSIAPEITVKAWQNLHHSGPVFVWIGDPTLLASSIPIQLVETIEEGKRIFTQALPVLPISLMAPAIAGQPCVDNAACVLESIYLATTLTLNGHACAMVTNPISKDILHRAGFQHPGHTSYLAELCHVPGQEVMMLVNSFLHPPLRVVPLTGHVSLRKAIDQITPELIILKARAVIHGLIRDFGLSHTPRLAIAALNPHAGENGLMGDEEQTIISPAIEKLRSEGFIISDPLPADTLFTQEARQLYDVVLCMYHDQALIPIKTLDMAHSVNVTLGLPIIRTSPDHGTAFSLARESAKKNVGQSQADSRSLEAALHLAAQLSCHKAIPPVTTLL
;
A
#
# COMPACT_ATOMS: atom_id res chain seq x y z
N MET A 1 14.37 16.96 18.83
CA MET A 1 13.26 16.87 17.85
C MET A 1 11.97 16.74 18.63
N LEU A 2 10.97 17.56 18.38
CA LEU A 2 9.65 17.41 18.97
C LEU A 2 9.05 16.11 18.44
N THR A 3 8.71 15.17 19.32
CA THR A 3 7.89 14.01 18.97
C THR A 3 6.61 14.52 18.29
N PRO A 4 6.24 14.00 17.11
CA PRO A 4 5.02 14.43 16.44
C PRO A 4 3.82 14.30 17.40
N PRO A 5 2.85 15.21 17.37
CA PRO A 5 1.67 15.17 18.23
C PRO A 5 0.75 13.98 17.94
N PHE A 6 1.09 13.15 16.95
CA PHE A 6 0.28 12.00 16.51
C PHE A 6 0.71 10.70 17.19
N PRO A 7 -0.22 9.75 17.39
CA PRO A 7 0.13 8.39 17.80
C PRO A 7 1.16 7.74 16.88
N PRO A 8 1.94 6.74 17.35
CA PRO A 8 2.82 5.96 16.49
C PRO A 8 2.06 5.24 15.37
N LEU A 9 2.80 4.83 14.34
CA LEU A 9 2.34 3.86 13.36
C LEU A 9 2.28 2.46 13.98
N VAL A 10 1.44 1.59 13.43
CA VAL A 10 1.52 0.14 13.72
C VAL A 10 2.01 -0.59 12.48
N LEU A 11 2.93 -1.52 12.68
CA LEU A 11 3.46 -2.41 11.64
C LEU A 11 3.06 -3.85 11.96
N THR A 12 2.38 -4.52 11.02
CA THR A 12 1.97 -5.93 11.22
C THR A 12 3.15 -6.88 11.11
N GLN A 13 3.03 -8.08 11.72
CA GLN A 13 4.04 -9.13 11.67
C GLN A 13 4.39 -9.55 10.24
N GLY A 14 3.38 -9.73 9.39
CA GLY A 14 3.53 -10.42 8.12
C GLY A 14 3.64 -11.94 8.29
N ASP A 15 4.01 -12.65 7.23
CA ASP A 15 4.27 -14.10 7.34
C ASP A 15 5.60 -14.33 8.06
N PRO A 16 5.62 -15.08 9.18
CA PRO A 16 6.80 -15.23 10.03
C PRO A 16 7.95 -15.99 9.36
N SER A 17 7.68 -16.76 8.30
CA SER A 17 8.69 -17.50 7.54
C SER A 17 9.21 -16.72 6.31
N SER A 18 8.70 -15.50 6.08
CA SER A 18 9.06 -14.62 4.95
C SER A 18 10.25 -13.72 5.28
N ILE A 19 10.51 -12.76 4.38
CA ILE A 19 11.48 -11.68 4.65
C ILE A 19 10.93 -10.61 5.62
N ALA A 20 9.67 -10.68 6.06
CA ALA A 20 9.03 -9.67 6.89
C ALA A 20 9.80 -9.38 8.21
N PRO A 21 10.24 -10.38 9.00
CA PRO A 21 11.05 -10.11 10.20
C PRO A 21 12.36 -9.38 9.86
N GLU A 22 13.05 -9.80 8.80
CA GLU A 22 14.32 -9.24 8.37
C GLU A 22 14.20 -7.78 7.91
N ILE A 23 13.24 -7.46 7.06
CA ILE A 23 13.02 -6.06 6.61
C ILE A 23 12.53 -5.17 7.75
N THR A 24 11.80 -5.72 8.74
CA THR A 24 11.39 -4.99 9.94
C THR A 24 12.60 -4.59 10.79
N VAL A 25 13.55 -5.52 11.01
CA VAL A 25 14.82 -5.23 11.72
C VAL A 25 15.59 -4.12 11.00
N LYS A 26 15.79 -4.23 9.69
CA LYS A 26 16.50 -3.22 8.89
C LYS A 26 15.81 -1.87 8.89
N ALA A 27 14.49 -1.86 8.72
CA ALA A 27 13.73 -0.62 8.77
C ALA A 27 13.89 0.09 10.12
N TRP A 28 13.82 -0.65 11.24
CA TRP A 28 14.08 -0.05 12.55
C TRP A 28 15.51 0.48 12.66
N GLN A 29 16.53 -0.30 12.26
CA GLN A 29 17.93 0.14 12.28
C GLN A 29 18.18 1.43 11.49
N ASN A 30 17.50 1.61 10.38
CA ASN A 30 17.65 2.79 9.53
C ASN A 30 16.84 3.99 10.05
N LEU A 31 15.70 3.74 10.73
CA LEU A 31 14.73 4.79 11.07
C LEU A 31 14.73 5.21 12.54
N HIS A 32 15.32 4.44 13.48
CA HIS A 32 15.14 4.68 14.92
C HIS A 32 15.63 6.03 15.43
N HIS A 33 16.56 6.68 14.73
CA HIS A 33 17.05 8.01 15.12
C HIS A 33 16.27 9.18 14.53
N SER A 34 15.74 9.05 13.31
CA SER A 34 15.19 10.19 12.57
C SER A 34 13.93 9.88 11.76
N GLY A 35 13.52 8.62 11.70
CA GLY A 35 12.33 8.19 10.95
C GLY A 35 11.04 8.23 11.77
N PRO A 36 9.94 7.83 11.15
CA PRO A 36 8.64 7.71 11.83
C PRO A 36 8.67 6.63 12.90
N VAL A 37 8.05 6.93 14.04
CA VAL A 37 7.91 5.96 15.14
C VAL A 37 6.86 4.92 14.77
N PHE A 38 7.20 3.64 14.88
CA PHE A 38 6.26 2.54 14.72
C PHE A 38 6.40 1.49 15.82
N VAL A 39 5.29 0.83 16.14
CA VAL A 39 5.22 -0.33 17.03
C VAL A 39 4.94 -1.55 16.17
N TRP A 40 5.77 -2.58 16.32
CA TRP A 40 5.58 -3.82 15.60
C TRP A 40 4.65 -4.77 16.38
N ILE A 41 3.65 -5.33 15.72
CA ILE A 41 2.70 -6.29 16.31
C ILE A 41 3.11 -7.68 15.85
N GLY A 42 3.81 -8.43 16.70
CA GLY A 42 4.35 -9.72 16.28
C GLY A 42 4.97 -10.53 17.43
N ASP A 43 5.41 -11.75 17.11
CA ASP A 43 6.08 -12.62 18.06
C ASP A 43 7.55 -12.17 18.27
N PRO A 44 7.92 -11.74 19.47
CA PRO A 44 9.25 -11.21 19.74
C PRO A 44 10.38 -12.20 19.42
N THR A 45 10.14 -13.50 19.42
CA THR A 45 11.17 -14.52 19.12
C THR A 45 11.68 -14.43 17.69
N LEU A 46 10.92 -13.84 16.77
CA LEU A 46 11.33 -13.63 15.38
C LEU A 46 12.47 -12.59 15.24
N LEU A 47 12.64 -11.69 16.21
CA LEU A 47 13.55 -10.55 16.15
C LEU A 47 14.66 -10.57 17.22
N ALA A 48 14.50 -11.35 18.28
CA ALA A 48 15.22 -11.24 19.53
C ALA A 48 16.76 -11.35 19.45
N SER A 49 17.30 -11.95 18.41
CA SER A 49 18.74 -12.13 18.26
C SER A 49 19.44 -11.01 17.46
N SER A 50 18.68 -10.11 16.86
CA SER A 50 19.19 -9.19 15.85
C SER A 50 19.31 -7.75 16.31
N ILE A 51 18.38 -7.29 17.18
CA ILE A 51 18.30 -5.90 17.66
C ILE A 51 17.73 -5.87 19.09
N PRO A 52 17.95 -4.79 19.85
CA PRO A 52 17.24 -4.59 21.09
C PRO A 52 15.75 -4.41 20.84
N ILE A 53 14.92 -5.19 21.55
CA ILE A 53 13.46 -5.10 21.52
C ILE A 53 12.95 -4.80 22.93
N GLN A 54 11.80 -4.13 23.02
CA GLN A 54 11.10 -3.91 24.28
C GLN A 54 9.60 -4.17 24.10
N LEU A 55 9.05 -5.05 24.94
CA LEU A 55 7.62 -5.32 24.95
C LEU A 55 6.87 -4.10 25.48
N VAL A 56 5.73 -3.81 24.87
CA VAL A 56 4.82 -2.72 25.25
C VAL A 56 3.42 -3.26 25.42
N GLU A 57 2.65 -2.63 26.29
CA GLU A 57 1.22 -2.92 26.48
C GLU A 57 0.36 -1.96 25.65
N THR A 58 0.87 -0.78 25.34
CA THR A 58 0.18 0.26 24.57
C THR A 58 1.05 0.81 23.45
N ILE A 59 0.43 1.25 22.37
CA ILE A 59 1.13 1.84 21.22
C ILE A 59 1.85 3.15 21.61
N GLU A 60 1.29 3.93 22.53
CA GLU A 60 1.86 5.21 22.96
C GLU A 60 3.22 5.05 23.67
N GLU A 61 3.45 3.94 24.35
CA GLU A 61 4.75 3.64 24.98
C GLU A 61 5.88 3.59 23.95
N GLY A 62 5.55 3.21 22.70
CA GLY A 62 6.51 3.13 21.60
C GLY A 62 7.29 4.42 21.36
N LYS A 63 6.67 5.58 21.57
CA LYS A 63 7.34 6.89 21.40
C LYS A 63 8.58 7.07 22.25
N ARG A 64 8.56 6.55 23.48
CA ARG A 64 9.67 6.70 24.43
C ARG A 64 10.77 5.65 24.20
N ILE A 65 10.43 4.55 23.60
CA ILE A 65 11.29 3.36 23.45
C ILE A 65 12.02 3.37 22.11
N PHE A 66 11.39 3.83 21.04
CA PHE A 66 11.76 3.62 19.65
C PHE A 66 13.22 3.93 19.29
N THR A 67 13.81 4.96 19.92
CA THR A 67 15.21 5.35 19.66
C THR A 67 16.23 4.39 20.29
N GLN A 68 15.82 3.56 21.25
CA GLN A 68 16.70 2.67 22.00
C GLN A 68 16.46 1.20 21.69
N ALA A 69 15.20 0.83 21.45
CA ALA A 69 14.76 -0.52 21.15
C ALA A 69 13.52 -0.49 20.23
N LEU A 70 13.31 -1.55 19.46
CA LEU A 70 12.07 -1.71 18.72
C LEU A 70 10.93 -2.04 19.70
N PRO A 71 9.87 -1.20 19.80
CA PRO A 71 8.71 -1.51 20.61
C PRO A 71 7.88 -2.61 19.96
N VAL A 72 7.57 -3.65 20.71
CA VAL A 72 6.82 -4.83 20.27
C VAL A 72 5.55 -4.99 21.08
N LEU A 73 4.39 -4.91 20.42
CA LEU A 73 3.12 -5.38 20.97
C LEU A 73 3.04 -6.90 20.71
N PRO A 74 3.19 -7.75 21.76
CA PRO A 74 3.44 -9.16 21.54
C PRO A 74 2.19 -9.93 21.12
N ILE A 75 2.35 -10.81 20.15
CA ILE A 75 1.48 -11.94 19.83
C ILE A 75 2.33 -13.20 19.78
N SER A 76 1.70 -14.38 19.89
CA SER A 76 2.44 -15.64 19.95
C SER A 76 2.27 -16.48 18.71
N LEU A 77 3.36 -17.06 18.20
CA LEU A 77 3.31 -18.09 17.15
C LEU A 77 2.68 -19.38 17.72
N MET A 78 1.95 -20.07 16.84
CA MET A 78 1.38 -21.39 17.16
C MET A 78 2.37 -22.53 16.89
N ALA A 79 3.36 -22.29 16.01
CA ALA A 79 4.43 -23.23 15.68
C ALA A 79 5.73 -22.48 15.42
N PRO A 80 6.91 -23.09 15.60
CA PRO A 80 8.20 -22.47 15.31
C PRO A 80 8.25 -22.00 13.83
N ALA A 81 8.67 -20.75 13.63
CA ALA A 81 8.89 -20.22 12.29
C ALA A 81 10.26 -20.62 11.76
N ILE A 82 10.28 -21.18 10.55
CA ILE A 82 11.51 -21.52 9.84
C ILE A 82 11.57 -20.67 8.57
N ALA A 83 12.62 -19.89 8.41
CA ALA A 83 12.79 -19.00 7.26
C ALA A 83 12.68 -19.75 5.93
N GLY A 84 11.81 -19.27 5.06
CA GLY A 84 11.50 -19.87 3.76
C GLY A 84 10.69 -21.17 3.79
N GLN A 85 10.12 -21.53 4.95
CA GLN A 85 9.23 -22.68 5.12
C GLN A 85 7.91 -22.24 5.79
N PRO A 86 6.95 -21.73 5.00
CA PRO A 86 5.71 -21.22 5.57
C PRO A 86 4.90 -22.34 6.21
N CYS A 87 4.29 -22.04 7.37
CA CYS A 87 3.51 -22.97 8.18
C CYS A 87 2.06 -22.50 8.32
N VAL A 88 1.11 -23.40 8.03
CA VAL A 88 -0.33 -23.12 8.12
C VAL A 88 -0.75 -22.82 9.56
N ASP A 89 -0.12 -23.46 10.56
CA ASP A 89 -0.45 -23.25 11.97
C ASP A 89 -0.24 -21.80 12.42
N ASN A 90 0.68 -21.07 11.77
CA ASN A 90 0.94 -19.66 12.04
C ASN A 90 -0.01 -18.69 11.31
N ALA A 91 -0.99 -19.18 10.53
CA ALA A 91 -1.96 -18.32 9.85
C ALA A 91 -2.79 -17.48 10.84
N ALA A 92 -3.16 -18.07 11.97
CA ALA A 92 -3.97 -17.40 13.00
C ALA A 92 -3.25 -16.15 13.55
N CYS A 93 -1.96 -16.24 13.90
CA CYS A 93 -1.22 -15.11 14.42
C CYS A 93 -0.99 -14.01 13.35
N VAL A 94 -0.87 -14.37 12.07
CA VAL A 94 -0.82 -13.39 10.98
C VAL A 94 -2.12 -12.59 10.90
N LEU A 95 -3.26 -13.26 10.97
CA LEU A 95 -4.58 -12.62 10.96
C LEU A 95 -4.83 -11.80 12.23
N GLU A 96 -4.39 -12.28 13.40
CA GLU A 96 -4.46 -11.56 14.67
C GLU A 96 -3.67 -10.24 14.60
N SER A 97 -2.44 -10.27 14.06
CA SER A 97 -1.64 -9.07 13.87
C SER A 97 -2.36 -8.02 13.00
N ILE A 98 -3.00 -8.45 11.90
CA ILE A 98 -3.75 -7.57 11.02
C ILE A 98 -5.00 -7.02 11.73
N TYR A 99 -5.73 -7.86 12.43
CA TYR A 99 -6.93 -7.47 13.18
C TYR A 99 -6.61 -6.43 14.26
N LEU A 100 -5.58 -6.68 15.07
CA LEU A 100 -5.13 -5.73 16.11
C LEU A 100 -4.67 -4.41 15.51
N ALA A 101 -3.85 -4.43 14.45
CA ALA A 101 -3.39 -3.23 13.77
C ALA A 101 -4.57 -2.41 13.22
N THR A 102 -5.55 -3.08 12.61
CA THR A 102 -6.75 -2.43 12.08
C THR A 102 -7.58 -1.79 13.21
N THR A 103 -7.84 -2.54 14.28
CA THR A 103 -8.61 -2.08 15.43
C THR A 103 -7.95 -0.88 16.12
N LEU A 104 -6.63 -0.94 16.35
CA LEU A 104 -5.87 0.16 16.95
C LEU A 104 -5.92 1.43 16.07
N THR A 105 -5.88 1.26 14.75
CA THR A 105 -5.93 2.40 13.83
C THR A 105 -7.34 2.97 13.73
N LEU A 106 -8.38 2.14 13.69
CA LEU A 106 -9.79 2.58 13.69
C LEU A 106 -10.15 3.38 14.96
N ASN A 107 -9.63 2.94 16.11
CA ASN A 107 -9.88 3.57 17.41
C ASN A 107 -8.98 4.79 17.68
N GLY A 108 -8.09 5.16 16.75
CA GLY A 108 -7.19 6.32 16.88
C GLY A 108 -6.01 6.13 17.83
N HIS A 109 -5.75 4.90 18.31
CA HIS A 109 -4.56 4.58 19.10
C HIS A 109 -3.29 4.54 18.23
N ALA A 110 -3.43 4.25 16.93
CA ALA A 110 -2.37 4.39 15.94
C ALA A 110 -2.82 5.37 14.85
N CYS A 111 -1.90 6.18 14.32
CA CYS A 111 -2.24 7.16 13.28
C CYS A 111 -2.42 6.54 11.90
N ALA A 112 -1.74 5.44 11.62
CA ALA A 112 -1.88 4.63 10.41
C ALA A 112 -1.34 3.22 10.63
N MET A 113 -1.70 2.30 9.74
CA MET A 113 -1.12 0.96 9.70
C MET A 113 -0.25 0.75 8.47
N VAL A 114 0.87 0.06 8.68
CA VAL A 114 1.73 -0.47 7.62
C VAL A 114 1.70 -1.99 7.70
N THR A 115 1.52 -2.65 6.56
CA THR A 115 1.42 -4.11 6.58
C THR A 115 2.62 -4.78 5.91
N ASN A 116 3.24 -5.70 6.62
CA ASN A 116 4.24 -6.60 6.07
C ASN A 116 3.63 -7.63 5.10
N PRO A 117 4.44 -8.23 4.21
CA PRO A 117 3.96 -9.24 3.25
C PRO A 117 3.36 -10.48 3.92
N ILE A 118 2.28 -10.99 3.35
CA ILE A 118 1.61 -12.22 3.78
C ILE A 118 1.52 -13.25 2.65
N SER A 119 1.45 -14.53 2.98
CA SER A 119 1.21 -15.60 2.02
C SER A 119 -0.28 -15.90 1.90
N LYS A 120 -0.88 -15.52 0.76
CA LYS A 120 -2.28 -15.83 0.48
C LYS A 120 -2.56 -17.33 0.45
N ASP A 121 -1.66 -18.12 -0.14
CA ASP A 121 -1.78 -19.58 -0.21
C ASP A 121 -1.89 -20.21 1.19
N ILE A 122 -1.00 -19.81 2.10
CA ILE A 122 -1.01 -20.32 3.49
C ILE A 122 -2.31 -19.93 4.21
N LEU A 123 -2.74 -18.68 4.07
CA LEU A 123 -3.98 -18.22 4.69
C LEU A 123 -5.20 -18.96 4.12
N HIS A 124 -5.29 -19.15 2.81
CA HIS A 124 -6.38 -19.92 2.19
C HIS A 124 -6.41 -21.38 2.66
N ARG A 125 -5.24 -22.02 2.78
CA ARG A 125 -5.14 -23.37 3.34
C ARG A 125 -5.57 -23.45 4.81
N ALA A 126 -5.47 -22.35 5.55
CA ALA A 126 -5.99 -22.20 6.91
C ALA A 126 -7.50 -21.84 6.97
N GLY A 127 -8.16 -21.74 5.81
CA GLY A 127 -9.59 -21.42 5.75
C GLY A 127 -9.93 -19.94 5.55
N PHE A 128 -8.94 -19.09 5.25
CA PHE A 128 -9.19 -17.67 4.95
C PHE A 128 -9.97 -17.50 3.64
N GLN A 129 -11.11 -16.79 3.71
CA GLN A 129 -12.07 -16.71 2.62
C GLN A 129 -11.89 -15.49 1.70
N HIS A 130 -11.05 -14.52 2.08
CA HIS A 130 -10.89 -13.28 1.29
C HIS A 130 -9.90 -13.46 0.14
N PRO A 131 -10.10 -12.77 -1.00
CA PRO A 131 -9.18 -12.81 -2.14
C PRO A 131 -7.77 -12.30 -1.82
N GLY A 132 -7.63 -11.48 -0.77
CA GLY A 132 -6.35 -10.94 -0.35
C GLY A 132 -6.43 -9.98 0.83
N HIS A 133 -5.30 -9.38 1.14
CA HIS A 133 -5.11 -8.46 2.25
C HIS A 133 -6.07 -7.26 2.20
N THR A 134 -6.20 -6.65 1.02
CA THR A 134 -6.97 -5.42 0.81
C THR A 134 -8.47 -5.64 1.04
N SER A 135 -9.03 -6.74 0.53
CA SER A 135 -10.45 -7.10 0.74
C SER A 135 -10.75 -7.47 2.19
N TYR A 136 -9.81 -8.14 2.87
CA TYR A 136 -9.94 -8.43 4.30
C TYR A 136 -9.96 -7.16 5.14
N LEU A 137 -9.08 -6.21 4.85
CA LEU A 137 -9.08 -4.90 5.53
C LEU A 137 -10.37 -4.12 5.27
N ALA A 138 -10.90 -4.14 4.05
CA ALA A 138 -12.16 -3.49 3.73
C ALA A 138 -13.33 -4.08 4.55
N GLU A 139 -13.35 -5.40 4.77
CA GLU A 139 -14.34 -6.05 5.63
C GLU A 139 -14.16 -5.66 7.10
N LEU A 140 -12.94 -5.71 7.63
CA LEU A 140 -12.65 -5.27 9.00
C LEU A 140 -13.01 -3.79 9.24
N CYS A 141 -12.92 -2.98 8.20
CA CYS A 141 -13.30 -1.57 8.22
C CYS A 141 -14.79 -1.31 7.90
N HIS A 142 -15.59 -2.34 7.66
CA HIS A 142 -17.01 -2.26 7.27
C HIS A 142 -17.27 -1.48 5.97
N VAL A 143 -16.35 -1.52 5.01
CA VAL A 143 -16.43 -0.85 3.70
C VAL A 143 -16.07 -1.77 2.53
N PRO A 144 -16.62 -3.01 2.46
CA PRO A 144 -16.28 -3.96 1.42
C PRO A 144 -16.61 -3.39 0.02
N GLY A 145 -15.70 -3.57 -0.93
CA GLY A 145 -15.84 -3.13 -2.31
C GLY A 145 -15.49 -1.65 -2.56
N GLN A 146 -15.14 -0.88 -1.52
CA GLN A 146 -14.69 0.51 -1.66
C GLN A 146 -13.17 0.63 -1.79
N GLU A 147 -12.45 -0.45 -1.53
CA GLU A 147 -11.00 -0.46 -1.56
C GLU A 147 -10.45 -0.30 -2.98
N VAL A 148 -9.49 0.58 -3.13
CA VAL A 148 -8.78 0.82 -4.38
C VAL A 148 -7.28 0.75 -4.13
N MET A 149 -6.60 -0.12 -4.88
CA MET A 149 -5.14 -0.19 -4.87
C MET A 149 -4.55 0.96 -5.67
N MET A 150 -3.62 1.68 -5.08
CA MET A 150 -2.80 2.69 -5.74
C MET A 150 -1.33 2.45 -5.40
N LEU A 151 -0.48 2.43 -6.41
CA LEU A 151 0.96 2.46 -6.19
C LEU A 151 1.44 3.90 -6.23
N VAL A 152 2.33 4.22 -5.28
CA VAL A 152 2.88 5.56 -5.11
C VAL A 152 4.40 5.47 -5.05
N ASN A 153 5.08 6.33 -5.79
CA ASN A 153 6.48 6.60 -5.59
C ASN A 153 6.68 8.10 -5.38
N SER A 154 6.92 8.48 -4.13
CA SER A 154 7.11 9.87 -3.71
C SER A 154 8.56 10.36 -3.88
N PHE A 155 9.50 9.47 -4.19
CA PHE A 155 10.91 9.81 -4.44
C PHE A 155 11.15 10.29 -5.88
N LEU A 156 10.22 10.00 -6.79
CA LEU A 156 10.26 10.55 -8.14
C LEU A 156 9.84 12.03 -8.14
N HIS A 157 10.40 12.80 -9.06
CA HIS A 157 10.07 14.22 -9.25
C HIS A 157 9.63 14.47 -10.70
N PRO A 158 8.32 14.77 -10.93
CA PRO A 158 7.22 14.75 -9.96
C PRO A 158 6.91 13.35 -9.45
N PRO A 159 6.25 13.22 -8.27
CA PRO A 159 5.80 11.93 -7.74
C PRO A 159 4.90 11.19 -8.73
N LEU A 160 5.01 9.86 -8.78
CA LEU A 160 4.13 9.05 -9.63
C LEU A 160 3.13 8.28 -8.76
N ARG A 161 1.85 8.40 -9.12
CA ARG A 161 0.75 7.61 -8.55
C ARG A 161 0.01 6.91 -9.67
N VAL A 162 -0.13 5.59 -9.57
CA VAL A 162 -0.81 4.77 -10.59
C VAL A 162 -1.86 3.87 -9.95
N VAL A 163 -2.99 3.75 -10.60
CA VAL A 163 -4.12 2.93 -10.15
C VAL A 163 -4.49 1.97 -11.27
N PRO A 164 -4.38 0.66 -11.08
CA PRO A 164 -4.93 -0.30 -12.03
C PRO A 164 -6.45 -0.40 -11.86
N LEU A 165 -7.18 -0.22 -12.95
CA LEU A 165 -8.63 -0.40 -13.01
C LEU A 165 -8.99 -1.85 -12.71
N THR A 166 -8.30 -2.77 -13.38
CA THR A 166 -8.43 -4.23 -13.17
C THR A 166 -7.19 -4.77 -12.49
N GLY A 167 -7.39 -5.72 -11.56
CA GLY A 167 -6.32 -6.28 -10.72
C GLY A 167 -5.78 -7.61 -11.24
N HIS A 168 -5.53 -8.56 -10.36
CA HIS A 168 -4.89 -9.87 -10.60
C HIS A 168 -5.74 -10.84 -11.44
N VAL A 169 -6.07 -10.46 -12.66
CA VAL A 169 -6.82 -11.27 -13.65
C VAL A 169 -6.03 -11.40 -14.94
N SER A 170 -6.36 -12.40 -15.77
CA SER A 170 -5.74 -12.52 -17.08
C SER A 170 -6.07 -11.30 -17.95
N LEU A 171 -5.17 -10.93 -18.88
CA LEU A 171 -5.37 -9.76 -19.75
C LEU A 171 -6.70 -9.83 -20.51
N ARG A 172 -7.10 -11.00 -21.00
CA ARG A 172 -8.42 -11.20 -21.64
C ARG A 172 -9.57 -10.85 -20.70
N LYS A 173 -9.55 -11.34 -19.46
CA LYS A 173 -10.57 -10.97 -18.45
C LYS A 173 -10.50 -9.50 -18.07
N ALA A 174 -9.32 -8.91 -18.07
CA ALA A 174 -9.16 -7.49 -17.77
C ALA A 174 -9.94 -6.65 -18.77
N ILE A 175 -9.80 -6.94 -20.07
CA ILE A 175 -10.54 -6.25 -21.14
C ILE A 175 -12.06 -6.40 -20.94
N ASP A 176 -12.54 -7.62 -20.66
CA ASP A 176 -13.97 -7.89 -20.45
C ASP A 176 -14.55 -7.16 -19.21
N GLN A 177 -13.69 -6.79 -18.24
CA GLN A 177 -14.11 -6.09 -17.02
C GLN A 177 -14.11 -4.56 -17.15
N ILE A 178 -13.53 -3.99 -18.20
CA ILE A 178 -13.50 -2.55 -18.40
C ILE A 178 -14.89 -2.08 -18.78
N THR A 179 -15.55 -1.33 -17.88
CA THR A 179 -16.86 -0.73 -18.11
C THR A 179 -16.86 0.73 -17.66
N PRO A 180 -17.76 1.57 -18.22
CA PRO A 180 -17.88 2.95 -17.78
C PRO A 180 -18.14 3.07 -16.28
N GLU A 181 -18.97 2.20 -15.72
CA GLU A 181 -19.32 2.20 -14.30
C GLU A 181 -18.09 1.93 -13.41
N LEU A 182 -17.25 0.95 -13.80
CA LEU A 182 -16.03 0.63 -13.04
C LEU A 182 -15.02 1.78 -13.10
N ILE A 183 -14.86 2.42 -14.26
CA ILE A 183 -14.01 3.60 -14.43
C ILE A 183 -14.49 4.73 -13.52
N ILE A 184 -15.79 5.05 -13.55
CA ILE A 184 -16.39 6.11 -12.75
C ILE A 184 -16.24 5.82 -11.25
N LEU A 185 -16.55 4.59 -10.82
CA LEU A 185 -16.42 4.18 -9.42
C LEU A 185 -15.00 4.38 -8.90
N LYS A 186 -14.01 3.84 -9.63
CA LYS A 186 -12.61 3.92 -9.21
C LYS A 186 -12.05 5.34 -9.30
N ALA A 187 -12.37 6.09 -10.36
CA ALA A 187 -11.95 7.48 -10.49
C ALA A 187 -12.43 8.34 -9.30
N ARG A 188 -13.69 8.22 -8.92
CA ARG A 188 -14.23 8.92 -7.73
C ARG A 188 -13.48 8.55 -6.45
N ALA A 189 -13.28 7.25 -6.20
CA ALA A 189 -12.57 6.77 -5.02
C ALA A 189 -11.13 7.29 -4.97
N VAL A 190 -10.45 7.34 -6.12
CA VAL A 190 -9.08 7.88 -6.24
C VAL A 190 -9.05 9.37 -5.94
N ILE A 191 -9.92 10.16 -6.58
CA ILE A 191 -9.95 11.62 -6.39
C ILE A 191 -10.28 11.96 -4.93
N HIS A 192 -11.28 11.31 -4.33
CA HIS A 192 -11.63 11.51 -2.92
C HIS A 192 -10.48 11.10 -1.99
N GLY A 193 -9.78 10.00 -2.30
CA GLY A 193 -8.61 9.56 -1.54
C GLY A 193 -7.45 10.55 -1.61
N LEU A 194 -7.20 11.14 -2.77
CA LEU A 194 -6.17 12.17 -2.92
C LEU A 194 -6.47 13.43 -2.12
N ILE A 195 -7.72 13.85 -2.08
CA ILE A 195 -8.13 15.01 -1.26
C ILE A 195 -8.06 14.67 0.22
N ARG A 196 -8.67 13.55 0.64
CA ARG A 196 -8.81 13.19 2.05
C ARG A 196 -7.52 12.75 2.71
N ASP A 197 -6.75 11.85 2.03
CA ASP A 197 -5.60 11.19 2.63
C ASP A 197 -4.27 11.86 2.24
N PHE A 198 -4.14 12.35 1.00
CA PHE A 198 -2.94 13.03 0.53
C PHE A 198 -2.97 14.55 0.77
N GLY A 199 -4.11 15.10 1.17
CA GLY A 199 -4.24 16.52 1.50
C GLY A 199 -3.94 17.46 0.34
N LEU A 200 -4.24 17.04 -0.91
CA LEU A 200 -4.06 17.91 -2.06
C LEU A 200 -4.95 19.15 -1.92
N SER A 201 -4.35 20.34 -1.94
CA SER A 201 -5.03 21.63 -1.77
C SER A 201 -5.75 22.12 -3.04
N HIS A 202 -5.56 21.42 -4.16
CA HIS A 202 -6.21 21.69 -5.44
C HIS A 202 -7.04 20.49 -5.88
N THR A 203 -7.97 20.69 -6.80
CA THR A 203 -8.73 19.60 -7.42
C THR A 203 -7.77 18.65 -8.14
N PRO A 204 -7.71 17.36 -7.76
CA PRO A 204 -6.78 16.41 -8.37
C PRO A 204 -7.00 16.27 -9.87
N ARG A 205 -5.90 16.24 -10.62
CA ARG A 205 -5.88 16.01 -12.07
C ARG A 205 -5.68 14.52 -12.30
N LEU A 206 -6.72 13.84 -12.78
CA LEU A 206 -6.69 12.42 -13.08
C LEU A 206 -6.41 12.22 -14.57
N ALA A 207 -5.30 11.59 -14.90
CA ALA A 207 -5.05 11.11 -16.26
C ALA A 207 -5.67 9.72 -16.45
N ILE A 208 -6.25 9.47 -17.61
CA ILE A 208 -6.78 8.17 -18.02
C ILE A 208 -5.85 7.58 -19.08
N ALA A 209 -5.25 6.43 -18.80
CA ALA A 209 -4.51 5.70 -19.82
C ALA A 209 -5.47 5.08 -20.84
N ALA A 210 -5.15 5.18 -22.11
CA ALA A 210 -5.86 4.45 -23.16
C ALA A 210 -5.63 2.93 -23.01
N LEU A 211 -6.57 2.13 -23.47
CA LEU A 211 -6.43 0.68 -23.56
C LEU A 211 -5.59 0.30 -24.77
N ASN A 212 -5.91 0.91 -25.91
CA ASN A 212 -5.32 0.58 -27.21
C ASN A 212 -4.13 1.49 -27.56
N PRO A 213 -3.20 1.03 -28.44
CA PRO A 213 -2.12 1.87 -28.96
C PRO A 213 -2.67 3.16 -29.58
N HIS A 214 -1.94 4.27 -29.41
CA HIS A 214 -2.32 5.59 -29.94
C HIS A 214 -3.74 6.04 -29.56
N ALA A 215 -4.23 5.58 -28.38
CA ALA A 215 -5.60 5.82 -27.93
C ALA A 215 -6.66 5.41 -28.95
N GLY A 216 -6.46 4.24 -29.60
CA GLY A 216 -7.38 3.67 -30.59
C GLY A 216 -7.38 4.33 -31.98
N GLU A 217 -6.64 5.44 -32.15
CA GLU A 217 -6.52 6.17 -33.43
C GLU A 217 -7.85 6.34 -34.16
N ASN A 218 -8.82 6.95 -33.48
CA ASN A 218 -10.20 7.14 -33.97
C ASN A 218 -10.96 5.85 -34.33
N GLY A 219 -10.64 4.73 -33.66
CA GLY A 219 -11.30 3.44 -33.86
C GLY A 219 -10.59 2.51 -34.86
N LEU A 220 -9.43 2.92 -35.40
CA LEU A 220 -8.63 2.06 -36.28
C LEU A 220 -7.93 0.92 -35.55
N MET A 221 -7.63 1.12 -34.28
CA MET A 221 -6.89 0.14 -33.40
C MET A 221 -7.74 -0.33 -32.21
N GLY A 222 -9.05 -0.35 -32.35
CA GLY A 222 -10.01 -0.64 -31.28
C GLY A 222 -10.91 0.57 -31.04
N ASP A 223 -12.09 0.32 -30.50
CA ASP A 223 -13.12 1.35 -30.28
C ASP A 223 -13.46 1.56 -28.80
N GLU A 224 -12.76 0.87 -27.87
CA GLU A 224 -13.03 0.92 -26.43
C GLU A 224 -12.83 2.34 -25.87
N GLU A 225 -11.91 3.13 -26.43
CA GLU A 225 -11.75 4.53 -26.06
C GLU A 225 -13.02 5.33 -26.34
N GLN A 226 -13.68 5.08 -27.48
CA GLN A 226 -14.88 5.80 -27.89
C GLN A 226 -16.13 5.25 -27.21
N THR A 227 -16.24 3.93 -27.09
CA THR A 227 -17.48 3.26 -26.65
C THR A 227 -17.58 3.08 -25.14
N ILE A 228 -16.43 3.07 -24.42
CA ILE A 228 -16.36 2.78 -22.98
C ILE A 228 -15.70 3.92 -22.21
N ILE A 229 -14.45 4.29 -22.59
CA ILE A 229 -13.64 5.18 -21.77
C ILE A 229 -14.12 6.62 -21.85
N SER A 230 -14.35 7.16 -23.06
CA SER A 230 -14.80 8.54 -23.24
C SER A 230 -16.16 8.82 -22.61
N PRO A 231 -17.18 7.96 -22.70
CA PRO A 231 -18.43 8.16 -21.98
C PRO A 231 -18.26 8.26 -20.45
N ALA A 232 -17.34 7.47 -19.85
CA ALA A 232 -17.02 7.56 -18.44
C ALA A 232 -16.34 8.91 -18.10
N ILE A 233 -15.42 9.37 -18.94
CA ILE A 233 -14.74 10.66 -18.79
C ILE A 233 -15.75 11.81 -18.86
N GLU A 234 -16.65 11.81 -19.83
CA GLU A 234 -17.68 12.85 -19.99
C GLU A 234 -18.58 12.93 -18.74
N LYS A 235 -18.98 11.77 -18.20
CA LYS A 235 -19.75 11.70 -16.97
C LYS A 235 -19.00 12.31 -15.79
N LEU A 236 -17.72 11.95 -15.59
CA LEU A 236 -16.89 12.49 -14.52
C LEU A 236 -16.66 14.01 -14.66
N ARG A 237 -16.42 14.49 -15.88
CA ARG A 237 -16.29 15.93 -16.18
C ARG A 237 -17.57 16.69 -15.87
N SER A 238 -18.73 16.11 -16.16
CA SER A 238 -20.04 16.71 -15.82
C SER A 238 -20.28 16.85 -14.31
N GLU A 239 -19.53 16.08 -13.50
CA GLU A 239 -19.52 16.15 -12.04
C GLU A 239 -18.48 17.16 -11.48
N GLY A 240 -17.73 17.84 -12.37
CA GLY A 240 -16.74 18.85 -12.00
C GLY A 240 -15.34 18.32 -11.75
N PHE A 241 -15.04 17.05 -12.04
CA PHE A 241 -13.69 16.50 -11.92
C PHE A 241 -12.79 16.90 -13.09
N ILE A 242 -11.49 17.06 -12.83
CA ILE A 242 -10.47 17.34 -13.85
C ILE A 242 -9.91 16.01 -14.35
N ILE A 243 -10.40 15.59 -15.52
CA ILE A 243 -10.06 14.31 -16.13
C ILE A 243 -9.47 14.55 -17.54
N SER A 244 -8.37 13.89 -17.88
CA SER A 244 -7.82 13.94 -19.25
C SER A 244 -8.71 13.21 -20.26
N ASP A 245 -8.49 13.41 -21.54
CA ASP A 245 -8.90 12.44 -22.55
C ASP A 245 -8.10 11.15 -22.38
N PRO A 246 -8.47 10.03 -23.05
CA PRO A 246 -7.65 8.83 -23.05
C PRO A 246 -6.27 9.14 -23.64
N LEU A 247 -5.20 8.93 -22.87
CA LEU A 247 -3.82 9.26 -23.28
C LEU A 247 -3.06 7.98 -23.67
N PRO A 248 -2.27 7.99 -24.76
CA PRO A 248 -1.42 6.87 -25.14
C PRO A 248 -0.49 6.46 -24.01
N ALA A 249 -0.54 5.18 -23.62
CA ALA A 249 0.16 4.69 -22.45
C ALA A 249 1.69 4.68 -22.59
N ASP A 250 2.20 4.60 -23.82
CA ASP A 250 3.63 4.57 -24.13
C ASP A 250 4.34 5.90 -23.84
N THR A 251 3.64 7.02 -23.89
CA THR A 251 4.18 8.36 -23.62
C THR A 251 3.75 8.95 -22.28
N LEU A 252 2.75 8.36 -21.65
CA LEU A 252 2.09 8.89 -20.46
C LEU A 252 3.00 9.01 -19.23
N PHE A 253 4.03 8.17 -19.12
CA PHE A 253 4.88 8.08 -17.94
C PHE A 253 6.24 8.81 -18.07
N THR A 254 6.44 9.56 -19.15
CA THR A 254 7.62 10.41 -19.30
C THR A 254 7.68 11.50 -18.22
N GLN A 255 8.86 12.05 -17.97
CA GLN A 255 9.04 13.09 -16.94
C GLN A 255 8.16 14.31 -17.23
N GLU A 256 8.03 14.69 -18.49
CA GLU A 256 7.23 15.82 -18.95
C GLU A 256 5.73 15.54 -18.75
N ALA A 257 5.25 14.36 -19.17
CA ALA A 257 3.85 13.99 -19.02
C ALA A 257 3.42 13.95 -17.54
N ARG A 258 4.26 13.45 -16.65
CA ARG A 258 4.00 13.40 -15.21
C ARG A 258 3.79 14.75 -14.53
N GLN A 259 4.19 15.86 -15.15
CA GLN A 259 3.88 17.22 -14.65
C GLN A 259 2.44 17.65 -14.89
N LEU A 260 1.72 16.97 -15.80
CA LEU A 260 0.39 17.36 -16.23
C LEU A 260 -0.73 16.75 -15.39
N TYR A 261 -0.43 15.77 -14.54
CA TYR A 261 -1.42 15.06 -13.72
C TYR A 261 -0.90 14.74 -12.31
N ASP A 262 -1.80 14.38 -11.43
CA ASP A 262 -1.51 14.00 -10.06
C ASP A 262 -1.57 12.49 -9.84
N VAL A 263 -2.35 11.78 -10.67
CA VAL A 263 -2.53 10.33 -10.66
C VAL A 263 -2.95 9.82 -12.04
N VAL A 264 -2.60 8.57 -12.36
CA VAL A 264 -3.03 7.88 -13.58
C VAL A 264 -3.94 6.70 -13.23
N LEU A 265 -5.11 6.61 -13.86
CA LEU A 265 -5.93 5.41 -13.91
C LEU A 265 -5.56 4.61 -15.14
N CYS A 266 -4.97 3.44 -14.94
CA CYS A 266 -4.55 2.51 -15.99
C CYS A 266 -5.60 1.41 -16.17
N MET A 267 -5.81 0.95 -17.39
CA MET A 267 -6.88 0.00 -17.69
C MET A 267 -6.60 -1.40 -17.14
N TYR A 268 -5.35 -1.79 -17.02
CA TYR A 268 -4.96 -3.11 -16.51
C TYR A 268 -3.70 -3.07 -15.64
N HIS A 269 -3.47 -4.15 -14.93
CA HIS A 269 -2.43 -4.28 -13.91
C HIS A 269 -1.03 -3.87 -14.42
N ASP A 270 -0.55 -4.50 -15.48
CA ASP A 270 0.83 -4.28 -15.94
C ASP A 270 1.03 -2.91 -16.58
N GLN A 271 -0.01 -2.32 -17.17
CA GLN A 271 0.02 -0.93 -17.65
C GLN A 271 0.31 0.07 -16.53
N ALA A 272 -0.16 -0.22 -15.31
CA ALA A 272 0.13 0.58 -14.13
C ALA A 272 1.49 0.24 -13.52
N LEU A 273 1.80 -1.04 -13.36
CA LEU A 273 2.91 -1.48 -12.52
C LEU A 273 4.26 -1.47 -13.23
N ILE A 274 4.30 -1.77 -14.53
CA ILE A 274 5.57 -1.75 -15.29
C ILE A 274 6.23 -0.37 -15.23
N PRO A 275 5.55 0.75 -15.54
CA PRO A 275 6.19 2.05 -15.51
C PRO A 275 6.76 2.44 -14.15
N ILE A 276 5.96 2.33 -13.09
CA ILE A 276 6.39 2.75 -11.75
C ILE A 276 7.54 1.90 -11.23
N LYS A 277 7.51 0.58 -11.47
CA LYS A 277 8.57 -0.34 -11.04
C LYS A 277 9.84 -0.19 -11.87
N THR A 278 9.71 0.11 -13.16
CA THR A 278 10.88 0.37 -14.03
C THR A 278 11.59 1.66 -13.63
N LEU A 279 10.84 2.68 -13.23
CA LEU A 279 11.41 3.95 -12.79
C LEU A 279 12.11 3.83 -11.43
N ASP A 280 11.47 3.22 -10.45
CA ASP A 280 12.07 2.98 -9.13
C ASP A 280 11.23 1.96 -8.33
N MET A 281 11.62 0.69 -8.41
CA MET A 281 10.96 -0.38 -7.66
C MET A 281 11.22 -0.28 -6.15
N ALA A 282 12.39 0.21 -5.77
CA ALA A 282 12.82 0.17 -4.37
C ALA A 282 12.00 1.07 -3.44
N HIS A 283 11.46 2.17 -3.96
CA HIS A 283 10.66 3.12 -3.18
C HIS A 283 9.18 3.13 -3.56
N SER A 284 8.74 2.14 -4.34
CA SER A 284 7.32 1.97 -4.66
C SER A 284 6.55 1.44 -3.45
N VAL A 285 5.43 2.08 -3.15
CA VAL A 285 4.56 1.80 -1.99
C VAL A 285 3.16 1.50 -2.48
N ASN A 286 2.55 0.45 -1.95
CA ASN A 286 1.14 0.17 -2.17
C ASN A 286 0.30 0.89 -1.10
N VAL A 287 -0.64 1.71 -1.52
CA VAL A 287 -1.62 2.42 -0.70
C VAL A 287 -3.01 1.86 -0.98
N THR A 288 -3.77 1.58 0.05
CA THR A 288 -5.18 1.22 -0.09
C THR A 288 -6.05 2.43 0.18
N LEU A 289 -6.64 2.98 -0.86
CA LEU A 289 -7.65 4.04 -0.77
C LEU A 289 -9.03 3.44 -0.47
N GLY A 290 -9.98 4.29 -0.04
CA GLY A 290 -11.35 3.87 0.24
C GLY A 290 -11.57 3.32 1.66
N LEU A 291 -10.52 3.05 2.43
CA LEU A 291 -10.62 2.67 3.83
C LEU A 291 -10.80 3.91 4.73
N PRO A 292 -11.47 3.82 5.89
CA PRO A 292 -11.53 4.90 6.87
C PRO A 292 -10.19 5.16 7.58
N ILE A 293 -9.23 4.27 7.42
CA ILE A 293 -7.86 4.32 7.96
C ILE A 293 -6.84 4.54 6.84
N ILE A 294 -5.65 5.04 7.20
CA ILE A 294 -4.51 5.05 6.30
C ILE A 294 -3.83 3.69 6.37
N ARG A 295 -3.69 3.05 5.21
CA ARG A 295 -2.97 1.80 5.07
C ARG A 295 -1.97 1.87 3.93
N THR A 296 -0.71 1.57 4.25
CA THR A 296 0.37 1.39 3.26
C THR A 296 1.03 0.03 3.40
N SER A 297 1.74 -0.39 2.39
CA SER A 297 2.58 -1.60 2.43
C SER A 297 3.73 -1.51 1.42
N PRO A 298 4.83 -2.25 1.64
CA PRO A 298 5.81 -2.46 0.60
C PRO A 298 5.17 -3.14 -0.63
N ASP A 299 5.73 -2.86 -1.80
CA ASP A 299 5.25 -3.40 -3.08
C ASP A 299 6.03 -4.66 -3.52
N HIS A 300 6.24 -5.57 -2.58
CA HIS A 300 6.82 -6.89 -2.82
C HIS A 300 6.12 -7.95 -1.96
N GLY A 301 6.30 -9.22 -2.31
CA GLY A 301 5.71 -10.35 -1.62
C GLY A 301 6.60 -10.91 -0.51
N THR A 302 6.26 -12.11 -0.07
CA THR A 302 6.92 -12.86 1.03
C THR A 302 8.36 -13.26 0.75
N ALA A 303 8.75 -13.45 -0.52
CA ALA A 303 10.09 -13.82 -0.95
C ALA A 303 10.74 -14.96 -0.13
N PHE A 304 10.03 -16.07 0.06
CA PHE A 304 10.47 -17.22 0.87
C PHE A 304 11.82 -17.80 0.47
N SER A 305 12.16 -17.82 -0.83
CA SER A 305 13.47 -18.25 -1.30
C SER A 305 14.59 -17.37 -0.75
N LEU A 306 14.38 -16.05 -0.78
CA LEU A 306 15.34 -15.09 -0.24
C LEU A 306 15.45 -15.21 1.29
N ALA A 307 14.34 -15.39 2.02
CA ALA A 307 14.35 -15.63 3.46
C ALA A 307 15.18 -16.88 3.82
N ARG A 308 15.02 -17.97 3.04
CA ARG A 308 15.80 -19.21 3.22
C ARG A 308 17.29 -19.01 2.96
N GLU A 309 17.64 -18.22 1.96
CA GLU A 309 19.04 -17.92 1.64
C GLU A 309 19.67 -17.01 2.70
N SER A 310 18.94 -16.00 3.17
CA SER A 310 19.38 -15.11 4.24
C SER A 310 19.67 -15.86 5.54
N ALA A 311 18.82 -16.82 5.90
CA ALA A 311 19.00 -17.64 7.11
C ALA A 311 20.26 -18.54 7.09
N LYS A 312 20.81 -18.82 5.92
CA LYS A 312 22.07 -19.61 5.76
C LYS A 312 23.33 -18.74 5.92
N LYS A 313 23.18 -17.42 5.92
CA LYS A 313 24.30 -16.47 6.01
C LYS A 313 24.46 -15.99 7.45
N ASN A 314 25.64 -15.48 7.78
CA ASN A 314 25.89 -14.88 9.09
C ASN A 314 24.98 -13.62 9.28
N VAL A 315 24.62 -13.36 10.54
CA VAL A 315 23.90 -12.16 10.94
C VAL A 315 24.61 -10.92 10.36
N GLY A 316 23.90 -10.10 9.59
CA GLY A 316 24.44 -8.92 8.90
C GLY A 316 24.70 -9.08 7.40
N GLN A 317 24.62 -10.29 6.84
CA GLN A 317 24.73 -10.54 5.39
C GLN A 317 23.39 -10.78 4.69
N SER A 318 22.31 -10.35 5.32
CA SER A 318 20.95 -10.40 4.80
C SER A 318 20.81 -9.66 3.46
N GLN A 319 20.07 -10.23 2.52
CA GLN A 319 19.88 -9.69 1.17
C GLN A 319 18.51 -9.02 0.97
N ALA A 320 17.58 -9.15 1.91
CA ALA A 320 16.28 -8.50 1.77
C ALA A 320 16.43 -6.97 1.80
N ASP A 321 15.75 -6.31 0.89
CA ASP A 321 15.75 -4.86 0.74
C ASP A 321 14.59 -4.26 1.54
N SER A 322 14.88 -3.40 2.51
CA SER A 322 13.89 -2.76 3.37
C SER A 322 13.36 -1.43 2.83
N ARG A 323 13.94 -0.89 1.75
CA ARG A 323 13.62 0.46 1.26
C ARG A 323 12.13 0.66 0.94
N SER A 324 11.48 -0.35 0.38
CA SER A 324 10.03 -0.25 0.11
C SER A 324 9.20 -0.23 1.41
N LEU A 325 9.61 -0.95 2.47
CA LEU A 325 8.98 -0.86 3.78
C LEU A 325 9.25 0.49 4.45
N GLU A 326 10.48 0.99 4.38
CA GLU A 326 10.84 2.31 4.89
C GLU A 326 10.04 3.41 4.18
N ALA A 327 9.93 3.35 2.85
CA ALA A 327 9.10 4.26 2.07
C ALA A 327 7.62 4.17 2.47
N ALA A 328 7.10 2.96 2.74
CA ALA A 328 5.73 2.76 3.22
C ALA A 328 5.50 3.39 4.60
N LEU A 329 6.45 3.26 5.53
CA LEU A 329 6.41 3.88 6.85
C LEU A 329 6.45 5.42 6.75
N HIS A 330 7.35 5.97 5.93
CA HIS A 330 7.43 7.41 5.70
C HIS A 330 6.14 7.95 5.08
N LEU A 331 5.60 7.30 4.06
CA LEU A 331 4.37 7.72 3.41
C LEU A 331 3.18 7.65 4.39
N ALA A 332 3.06 6.58 5.18
CA ALA A 332 2.01 6.45 6.19
C ALA A 332 2.03 7.61 7.20
N ALA A 333 3.22 7.97 7.69
CA ALA A 333 3.41 9.09 8.60
C ALA A 333 3.04 10.43 7.94
N GLN A 334 3.46 10.64 6.69
CA GLN A 334 3.12 11.85 5.93
C GLN A 334 1.60 11.99 5.76
N LEU A 335 0.92 10.92 5.32
CA LEU A 335 -0.53 10.92 5.13
C LEU A 335 -1.29 11.18 6.43
N SER A 336 -0.78 10.66 7.56
CA SER A 336 -1.39 10.88 8.89
C SER A 336 -1.37 12.34 9.31
N CYS A 337 -0.35 13.10 8.92
CA CYS A 337 -0.27 14.53 9.20
C CYS A 337 -1.37 15.32 8.46
N HIS A 338 -1.73 14.91 7.25
CA HIS A 338 -2.80 15.57 6.48
C HIS A 338 -4.19 15.26 7.03
N LYS A 339 -4.43 14.02 7.46
CA LYS A 339 -5.74 13.59 7.99
C LYS A 339 -6.10 14.26 9.33
N ALA A 340 -5.12 14.69 10.09
CA ALA A 340 -5.32 15.37 11.37
C ALA A 340 -5.71 16.85 11.22
N ILE A 341 -5.60 17.44 10.04
CA ILE A 341 -6.12 18.78 9.75
C ILE A 341 -7.58 18.60 9.30
N PRO A 342 -8.58 19.05 10.11
CA PRO A 342 -9.96 18.99 9.65
C PRO A 342 -10.07 19.74 8.32
N PRO A 343 -10.86 19.23 7.34
CA PRO A 343 -11.06 19.95 6.10
C PRO A 343 -11.58 21.35 6.45
N VAL A 344 -10.94 22.38 5.87
CA VAL A 344 -11.45 23.76 5.94
C VAL A 344 -12.87 23.69 5.35
N THR A 345 -13.86 23.79 6.20
CA THR A 345 -15.25 23.82 5.80
C THR A 345 -15.46 25.12 5.03
N THR A 346 -15.20 25.08 3.72
CA THR A 346 -15.69 26.13 2.84
C THR A 346 -17.20 25.90 2.72
N LEU A 347 -17.93 26.58 3.58
CA LEU A 347 -19.37 26.79 3.43
C LEU A 347 -19.58 27.50 2.08
N LEU A 348 -20.15 26.80 1.12
CA LEU A 348 -20.98 27.37 0.05
C LEU A 348 -22.33 26.69 0.06
#